data_962ca4ee53413cabcaf31558490b96e4
#
_entry.id   962ca4ee53413cabcaf31558490b96e4
#
_cell.length_a   1.000
_cell.length_b   1.000
_cell.length_c   1.000
_cell.angle_alpha   90.00
_cell.angle_beta   90.00
_cell.angle_gamma   90.00
#
_symmetry.space_group_name_H-M   'P 1'
#
loop_
_entity.id
_entity.type
_entity.pdbx_description
1 polymer ?
#
loop_
_entity_poly.entity_id
_entity_poly.type
_entity_poly.pdbx_seq_one_letter_code
_entity_poly.pdbx_strand_id
1 'polypeptide(L)'
;MKQTDKNIKEIRIYHSLWKNILLTVGCFAFAAGGYFILHDANTSWPTKVFGGIGSMVFFGCGGMLMFMMTLYNITTHNPFLIIHDDRLDIYEQRKRTYRTIYFKDVKQFRLISIYSNNYIAIDYCTVPLMRKMDNASCLTQRMMIFNVSVSGAIESILVQNLTMRGKEICNTLN
;
A
#
# COMPACT_ATOMS: atom_id res chain seq x y z
N MET A 1 5.45 7.64 43.92
CA MET A 1 6.22 7.35 42.68
C MET A 1 5.50 8.02 41.53
N LYS A 2 6.00 9.18 41.03
CA LYS A 2 5.43 9.88 39.88
C LYS A 2 5.85 9.10 38.63
N GLN A 3 4.91 8.45 37.94
CA GLN A 3 5.10 8.01 36.58
C GLN A 3 5.34 9.26 35.72
N THR A 4 6.57 9.42 35.28
CA THR A 4 6.92 10.42 34.29
C THR A 4 6.29 9.95 32.98
N ASP A 5 5.19 10.58 32.56
CA ASP A 5 4.64 10.46 31.22
C ASP A 5 5.74 10.91 30.24
N LYS A 6 6.51 9.93 29.76
CA LYS A 6 7.42 10.12 28.65
C LYS A 6 6.52 10.38 27.45
N ASN A 7 6.49 11.61 26.98
CA ASN A 7 5.79 12.03 25.77
C ASN A 7 6.34 11.18 24.60
N ILE A 8 5.77 9.99 24.40
CA ILE A 8 6.11 9.08 23.31
C ILE A 8 5.69 9.80 22.04
N LYS A 9 6.64 10.25 21.26
CA LYS A 9 6.40 10.93 19.99
C LYS A 9 5.94 9.90 18.95
N GLU A 10 4.65 9.62 18.97
CA GLU A 10 4.00 8.71 18.05
C GLU A 10 3.74 9.42 16.72
N ILE A 11 4.28 8.88 15.62
CA ILE A 11 4.04 9.42 14.27
C ILE A 11 3.07 8.50 13.55
N ARG A 12 1.89 9.03 13.21
CA ARG A 12 0.84 8.32 12.48
C ARG A 12 0.83 8.71 11.02
N ILE A 13 0.95 7.74 10.13
CA ILE A 13 1.01 7.93 8.67
C ILE A 13 -0.20 7.26 8.04
N TYR A 14 -0.93 8.00 7.21
CA TYR A 14 -2.17 7.57 6.57
C TYR A 14 -1.97 7.37 5.07
N HIS A 15 -2.91 6.66 4.45
CA HIS A 15 -2.98 6.63 2.99
C HIS A 15 -3.39 8.00 2.42
N SER A 16 -2.80 8.38 1.29
CA SER A 16 -3.13 9.62 0.59
C SER A 16 -4.49 9.50 -0.10
N LEU A 17 -5.51 10.11 0.46
CA LEU A 17 -6.88 10.09 -0.09
C LEU A 17 -6.96 10.79 -1.46
N TRP A 18 -6.17 11.87 -1.67
CA TRP A 18 -6.21 12.66 -2.89
C TRP A 18 -5.89 11.83 -4.14
N LYS A 19 -4.88 10.97 -4.08
CA LYS A 19 -4.50 10.10 -5.20
C LYS A 19 -5.59 9.08 -5.54
N ASN A 20 -6.24 8.52 -4.53
CA ASN A 20 -7.34 7.58 -4.72
C ASN A 20 -8.56 8.27 -5.33
N ILE A 21 -8.89 9.47 -4.87
CA ILE A 21 -9.97 10.28 -5.43
C ILE A 21 -9.69 10.60 -6.90
N LEU A 22 -8.49 11.07 -7.23
CA LEU A 22 -8.10 11.39 -8.61
C LEU A 22 -8.23 10.16 -9.53
N LEU A 23 -7.77 9.01 -9.07
CA LEU A 23 -7.85 7.76 -9.83
C LEU A 23 -9.32 7.33 -10.04
N THR A 24 -10.15 7.45 -9.00
CA THR A 24 -11.59 7.15 -9.08
C THR A 24 -12.29 8.05 -10.09
N VAL A 25 -12.03 9.37 -10.05
CA VAL A 25 -12.58 10.33 -11.03
C VAL A 25 -12.11 9.99 -12.44
N GLY A 26 -10.84 9.64 -12.62
CA GLY A 26 -10.30 9.18 -13.91
C GLY A 26 -11.04 7.96 -14.45
N CYS A 27 -11.28 6.93 -13.62
CA CYS A 27 -12.03 5.75 -14.01
C CYS A 27 -13.46 6.11 -14.47
N PHE A 28 -14.17 6.94 -13.74
CA PHE A 28 -15.51 7.37 -14.15
C PHE A 28 -15.51 8.22 -15.43
N ALA A 29 -14.49 9.06 -15.65
CA ALA A 29 -14.34 9.80 -16.89
C ALA A 29 -14.14 8.87 -18.10
N PHE A 30 -13.34 7.81 -17.97
CA PHE A 30 -13.20 6.78 -19.02
C PHE A 30 -14.49 5.97 -19.24
N ALA A 31 -15.22 5.64 -18.18
CA ALA A 31 -16.52 4.98 -18.31
C ALA A 31 -17.54 5.88 -19.06
N ALA A 32 -17.58 7.18 -18.76
CA ALA A 32 -18.39 8.15 -19.47
C ALA A 32 -17.96 8.28 -20.94
N GLY A 33 -16.65 8.31 -21.23
CA GLY A 33 -16.15 8.26 -22.61
C GLY A 33 -16.63 7.02 -23.37
N GLY A 34 -16.64 5.85 -22.75
CA GLY A 34 -17.21 4.63 -23.31
C GLY A 34 -18.70 4.75 -23.64
N TYR A 35 -19.48 5.41 -22.79
CA TYR A 35 -20.88 5.71 -23.04
C TYR A 35 -21.08 6.57 -24.30
N PHE A 36 -20.29 7.64 -24.48
CA PHE A 36 -20.35 8.47 -25.68
C PHE A 36 -19.98 7.69 -26.95
N ILE A 37 -18.99 6.81 -26.92
CA ILE A 37 -18.62 5.95 -28.06
C ILE A 37 -19.78 5.03 -28.47
N LEU A 38 -20.54 4.50 -27.50
CA LEU A 38 -21.71 3.67 -27.80
C LEU A 38 -22.83 4.43 -28.52
N HIS A 39 -23.04 5.69 -28.19
CA HIS A 39 -24.13 6.51 -28.74
C HIS A 39 -23.73 7.25 -30.01
N ASP A 40 -22.46 7.24 -30.40
CA ASP A 40 -22.01 7.86 -31.65
C ASP A 40 -22.47 7.01 -32.86
N ALA A 41 -23.29 7.62 -33.71
CA ALA A 41 -23.84 6.96 -34.90
C ALA A 41 -22.76 6.57 -35.93
N ASN A 42 -21.65 7.33 -35.99
CA ASN A 42 -20.58 7.15 -36.97
C ASN A 42 -19.52 6.10 -36.57
N THR A 43 -19.58 5.61 -35.34
CA THR A 43 -18.60 4.65 -34.84
C THR A 43 -18.91 3.23 -35.31
N SER A 44 -17.90 2.49 -35.79
CA SER A 44 -18.01 1.10 -36.25
C SER A 44 -18.43 0.16 -35.11
N TRP A 45 -19.15 -0.93 -35.44
CA TRP A 45 -19.60 -1.92 -34.45
C TRP A 45 -18.49 -2.51 -33.58
N PRO A 46 -17.31 -2.93 -34.07
CA PRO A 46 -16.24 -3.43 -33.23
C PRO A 46 -15.75 -2.38 -32.20
N THR A 47 -15.65 -1.12 -32.61
CA THR A 47 -15.26 -0.03 -31.72
C THR A 47 -16.31 0.23 -30.64
N LYS A 48 -17.61 0.12 -30.97
CA LYS A 48 -18.70 0.22 -29.98
C LYS A 48 -18.60 -0.87 -28.92
N VAL A 49 -18.34 -2.12 -29.33
CA VAL A 49 -18.24 -3.24 -28.40
C VAL A 49 -17.00 -3.15 -27.53
N PHE A 50 -15.81 -3.07 -28.12
CA PHE A 50 -14.54 -3.08 -27.37
C PHE A 50 -14.25 -1.73 -26.70
N GLY A 51 -14.42 -0.62 -27.40
CA GLY A 51 -14.19 0.72 -26.90
C GLY A 51 -15.30 1.22 -25.98
N GLY A 52 -16.57 1.03 -26.37
CA GLY A 52 -17.72 1.50 -25.61
C GLY A 52 -18.05 0.59 -24.42
N ILE A 53 -18.54 -0.63 -24.68
CA ILE A 53 -18.97 -1.57 -23.63
C ILE A 53 -17.75 -1.99 -22.77
N GLY A 54 -16.63 -2.35 -23.41
CA GLY A 54 -15.42 -2.76 -22.69
C GLY A 54 -14.91 -1.68 -21.74
N SER A 55 -14.87 -0.42 -22.18
CA SER A 55 -14.49 0.72 -21.34
C SER A 55 -15.47 0.94 -20.19
N MET A 56 -16.79 0.93 -20.44
CA MET A 56 -17.79 1.10 -19.40
C MET A 56 -17.72 0.01 -18.33
N VAL A 57 -17.61 -1.25 -18.74
CA VAL A 57 -17.56 -2.38 -17.79
C VAL A 57 -16.25 -2.33 -17.00
N PHE A 58 -15.10 -2.21 -17.66
CA PHE A 58 -13.81 -2.25 -17.01
C PHE A 58 -13.59 -1.05 -16.07
N PHE A 59 -13.79 0.17 -16.57
CA PHE A 59 -13.58 1.38 -15.76
C PHE A 59 -14.75 1.69 -14.85
N GLY A 60 -15.98 1.32 -15.20
CA GLY A 60 -17.13 1.45 -14.32
C GLY A 60 -17.02 0.55 -13.08
N CYS A 61 -16.76 -0.75 -13.26
CA CYS A 61 -16.54 -1.66 -12.14
C CYS A 61 -15.28 -1.31 -11.35
N GLY A 62 -14.17 -0.99 -12.03
CA GLY A 62 -12.93 -0.56 -11.39
C GLY A 62 -13.11 0.72 -10.57
N GLY A 63 -13.79 1.73 -11.15
CA GLY A 63 -14.12 2.98 -10.48
C GLY A 63 -14.97 2.78 -9.23
N MET A 64 -15.98 1.89 -9.31
CA MET A 64 -16.86 1.57 -8.17
C MET A 64 -16.09 0.90 -7.03
N LEU A 65 -15.20 -0.06 -7.35
CA LEU A 65 -14.34 -0.70 -6.34
C LEU A 65 -13.40 0.32 -5.67
N MET A 66 -12.75 1.19 -6.46
CA MET A 66 -11.87 2.24 -5.93
C MET A 66 -12.64 3.24 -5.07
N PHE A 67 -13.86 3.60 -5.48
CA PHE A 67 -14.74 4.47 -4.70
C PHE A 67 -15.10 3.85 -3.35
N MET A 68 -15.51 2.58 -3.33
CA MET A 68 -15.82 1.85 -2.09
C MET A 68 -14.59 1.75 -1.17
N MET A 69 -13.40 1.45 -1.72
CA MET A 69 -12.16 1.45 -0.94
C MET A 69 -11.83 2.82 -0.36
N THR A 70 -12.06 3.88 -1.13
CA THR A 70 -11.84 5.26 -0.68
C THR A 70 -12.79 5.63 0.45
N LEU A 71 -14.09 5.32 0.33
CA LEU A 71 -15.06 5.51 1.40
C LEU A 71 -14.69 4.74 2.66
N TYR A 72 -14.29 3.47 2.51
CA TYR A 72 -13.84 2.66 3.64
C TYR A 72 -12.64 3.29 4.36
N ASN A 73 -11.63 3.78 3.62
CA ASN A 73 -10.47 4.43 4.21
C ASN A 73 -10.82 5.75 4.91
N ILE A 74 -11.82 6.50 4.41
CA ILE A 74 -12.31 7.72 5.05
C ILE A 74 -13.04 7.40 6.35
N THR A 75 -13.87 6.36 6.37
CA THR A 75 -14.69 6.02 7.53
C THR A 75 -13.90 5.36 8.65
N THR A 76 -12.92 4.52 8.33
CA THR A 76 -12.14 3.78 9.35
C THR A 76 -11.02 4.61 9.98
N HIS A 77 -10.51 5.64 9.31
CA HIS A 77 -9.43 6.54 9.79
C HIS A 77 -8.23 5.82 10.45
N ASN A 78 -8.00 4.55 10.10
CA ASN A 78 -6.89 3.79 10.65
C ASN A 78 -5.57 4.23 10.00
N PRO A 79 -4.56 4.65 10.78
CA PRO A 79 -3.24 4.92 10.24
C PRO A 79 -2.64 3.63 9.64
N PHE A 80 -2.01 3.75 8.47
CA PHE A 80 -1.36 2.62 7.81
C PHE A 80 -0.05 2.24 8.51
N LEU A 81 0.71 3.25 8.97
CA LEU A 81 1.94 3.07 9.74
C LEU A 81 1.86 3.91 11.02
N ILE A 82 2.29 3.34 12.13
CA ILE A 82 2.48 4.03 13.39
C ILE A 82 3.94 3.80 13.82
N ILE A 83 4.72 4.87 13.88
CA ILE A 83 6.11 4.83 14.31
C ILE A 83 6.16 5.22 15.78
N HIS A 84 6.62 4.29 16.61
CA HIS A 84 6.94 4.51 18.02
C HIS A 84 8.45 4.61 18.21
N ASP A 85 8.91 4.91 19.41
CA ASP A 85 10.35 5.01 19.70
C ASP A 85 11.09 3.67 19.61
N ASP A 86 10.40 2.53 19.82
CA ASP A 86 10.96 1.18 19.89
C ASP A 86 10.46 0.21 18.83
N ARG A 87 9.40 0.59 18.09
CA ARG A 87 8.70 -0.30 17.16
C ARG A 87 7.97 0.44 16.06
N LEU A 88 7.70 -0.29 14.98
CA LEU A 88 6.85 0.11 13.88
C LEU A 88 5.62 -0.79 13.83
N ASP A 89 4.44 -0.21 13.90
CA ASP A 89 3.17 -0.91 13.73
C ASP A 89 2.63 -0.67 12.32
N ILE A 90 2.33 -1.76 11.59
CA ILE A 90 1.84 -1.74 10.21
C ILE A 90 0.43 -2.29 10.18
N TYR A 91 -0.53 -1.53 9.67
CA TYR A 91 -1.91 -1.97 9.54
C TYR A 91 -2.09 -3.00 8.42
N GLU A 92 -2.47 -4.23 8.78
CA GLU A 92 -2.83 -5.30 7.84
C GLU A 92 -4.33 -5.24 7.54
N GLN A 93 -4.73 -4.65 6.42
CA GLN A 93 -6.14 -4.50 6.03
C GLN A 93 -6.90 -5.83 6.02
N ARG A 94 -6.27 -6.93 5.57
CA ARG A 94 -6.90 -8.24 5.48
C ARG A 94 -7.30 -8.81 6.85
N LYS A 95 -6.46 -8.58 7.86
CA LYS A 95 -6.69 -9.07 9.22
C LYS A 95 -7.35 -8.05 10.13
N ARG A 96 -7.41 -6.78 9.69
CA ARG A 96 -7.87 -5.62 10.46
C ARG A 96 -7.10 -5.46 11.80
N THR A 97 -5.82 -5.81 11.81
CA THR A 97 -4.94 -5.75 12.98
C THR A 97 -3.63 -5.08 12.63
N TYR A 98 -2.93 -4.58 13.65
CA TYR A 98 -1.59 -4.07 13.48
C TYR A 98 -0.57 -5.19 13.66
N ARG A 99 0.42 -5.22 12.79
CA ARG A 99 1.59 -6.07 12.89
C ARG A 99 2.75 -5.23 13.38
N THR A 100 3.37 -5.66 14.48
CA THR A 100 4.46 -4.96 15.12
C THR A 100 5.83 -5.47 14.66
N ILE A 101 6.73 -4.55 14.38
CA ILE A 101 8.14 -4.80 14.09
C ILE A 101 8.97 -4.01 15.08
N TYR A 102 9.75 -4.71 15.93
CA TYR A 102 10.62 -4.08 16.89
C TYR A 102 11.94 -3.64 16.25
N PHE A 103 12.39 -2.42 16.53
CA PHE A 103 13.64 -1.88 15.96
C PHE A 103 14.86 -2.68 16.39
N LYS A 104 14.86 -3.29 17.59
CA LYS A 104 15.92 -4.19 18.04
C LYS A 104 16.13 -5.43 17.16
N ASP A 105 15.11 -5.83 16.39
CA ASP A 105 15.15 -6.99 15.50
C ASP A 105 15.57 -6.60 14.07
N VAL A 106 15.66 -5.30 13.79
CA VAL A 106 15.98 -4.73 12.47
C VAL A 106 17.39 -4.16 12.48
N LYS A 107 18.15 -4.48 11.44
CA LYS A 107 19.50 -3.94 11.24
C LYS A 107 19.44 -2.54 10.62
N GLN A 108 18.57 -2.35 9.63
CA GLN A 108 18.37 -1.07 8.93
C GLN A 108 17.07 -1.10 8.09
N PHE A 109 16.58 0.10 7.79
CA PHE A 109 15.53 0.33 6.79
C PHE A 109 16.15 0.96 5.55
N ARG A 110 15.87 0.40 4.36
CA ARG A 110 16.38 0.91 3.09
C ARG A 110 15.25 1.35 2.18
N LEU A 111 15.35 2.55 1.64
CA LEU A 111 14.44 2.98 0.57
C LEU A 111 14.88 2.35 -0.75
N ILE A 112 14.00 1.60 -1.38
CA ILE A 112 14.21 0.97 -2.69
C ILE A 112 13.10 1.37 -3.65
N SER A 113 13.41 1.40 -4.95
CA SER A 113 12.43 1.65 -6.00
C SER A 113 12.33 0.42 -6.92
N ILE A 114 11.11 -0.12 -7.07
CA ILE A 114 10.82 -1.26 -7.91
C ILE A 114 9.71 -0.84 -8.88
N TYR A 115 9.97 -0.89 -10.19
CA TYR A 115 9.01 -0.48 -11.24
C TYR A 115 8.36 0.89 -10.95
N SER A 116 9.18 1.91 -10.62
CA SER A 116 8.73 3.28 -10.27
C SER A 116 7.93 3.41 -8.98
N ASN A 117 7.75 2.35 -8.21
CA ASN A 117 7.14 2.37 -6.88
C ASN A 117 8.19 2.38 -5.79
N ASN A 118 7.96 3.21 -4.76
CA ASN A 118 8.87 3.31 -3.61
C ASN A 118 8.45 2.35 -2.50
N TYR A 119 9.42 1.58 -2.03
CA TYR A 119 9.26 0.64 -0.92
C TYR A 119 10.32 0.91 0.15
N ILE A 120 9.99 0.60 1.39
CA ILE A 120 10.95 0.49 2.48
C ILE A 120 11.23 -0.99 2.69
N ALA A 121 12.44 -1.42 2.35
CA ALA A 121 12.95 -2.75 2.62
C ALA A 121 13.40 -2.85 4.08
N ILE A 122 13.08 -3.95 4.74
CA ILE A 122 13.40 -4.20 6.14
C ILE A 122 14.47 -5.27 6.20
N ASP A 123 15.68 -4.87 6.59
CA ASP A 123 16.79 -5.78 6.79
C ASP A 123 16.83 -6.22 8.25
N TYR A 124 16.45 -7.45 8.53
CA TYR A 124 16.45 -8.01 9.89
C TYR A 124 17.85 -8.43 10.33
N CYS A 125 18.09 -8.41 11.64
CA CYS A 125 19.25 -9.07 12.23
C CYS A 125 19.19 -10.60 11.99
N THR A 126 20.34 -11.29 11.99
CA THR A 126 20.42 -12.72 11.60
C THR A 126 19.51 -13.64 12.42
N VAL A 127 19.46 -13.48 13.74
CA VAL A 127 18.67 -14.35 14.63
C VAL A 127 17.16 -14.15 14.45
N PRO A 128 16.61 -12.91 14.45
CA PRO A 128 15.21 -12.66 14.13
C PRO A 128 14.83 -13.12 12.73
N LEU A 129 15.73 -12.97 11.74
CA LEU A 129 15.53 -13.42 10.37
C LEU A 129 15.30 -14.92 10.30
N MET A 130 16.21 -15.72 10.89
CA MET A 130 16.10 -17.19 10.92
C MET A 130 14.79 -17.63 11.60
N ARG A 131 14.50 -17.10 12.79
CA ARG A 131 13.25 -17.40 13.50
C ARG A 131 12.01 -17.10 12.67
N LYS A 132 12.02 -16.00 11.91
CA LYS A 132 10.90 -15.62 11.06
C LYS A 132 10.74 -16.56 9.88
N MET A 133 11.83 -17.03 9.30
CA MET A 133 11.82 -18.03 8.22
C MET A 133 11.35 -19.39 8.72
N ASP A 134 11.84 -19.88 9.86
CA ASP A 134 11.49 -21.18 10.42
C ASP A 134 10.01 -21.28 10.81
N ASN A 135 9.44 -20.19 11.34
CA ASN A 135 8.02 -20.14 11.73
C ASN A 135 7.07 -19.86 10.55
N ALA A 136 7.58 -19.61 9.36
CA ALA A 136 6.78 -19.31 8.20
C ALA A 136 6.28 -20.58 7.50
N SER A 137 5.02 -20.56 6.99
CA SER A 137 4.51 -21.63 6.14
C SER A 137 5.33 -21.73 4.84
N CYS A 138 5.33 -22.91 4.20
CA CYS A 138 6.04 -23.14 2.93
C CYS A 138 5.71 -22.06 1.85
N LEU A 139 4.44 -21.66 1.74
CA LEU A 139 4.02 -20.60 0.83
C LEU A 139 4.64 -19.24 1.23
N THR A 140 4.63 -18.91 2.52
CA THR A 140 5.21 -17.68 3.04
C THR A 140 6.72 -17.64 2.82
N GLN A 141 7.43 -18.75 3.02
CA GLN A 141 8.87 -18.84 2.73
C GLN A 141 9.17 -18.59 1.25
N ARG A 142 8.39 -19.18 0.33
CA ARG A 142 8.54 -18.92 -1.11
C ARG A 142 8.32 -17.43 -1.44
N MET A 143 7.33 -16.80 -0.83
CA MET A 143 7.09 -15.36 -1.01
C MET A 143 8.25 -14.51 -0.45
N MET A 144 8.82 -14.89 0.70
CA MET A 144 10.01 -14.22 1.26
C MET A 144 11.21 -14.34 0.33
N ILE A 145 11.48 -15.54 -0.23
CA ILE A 145 12.57 -15.78 -1.19
C ILE A 145 12.35 -14.93 -2.46
N PHE A 146 11.11 -14.90 -2.98
CA PHE A 146 10.76 -14.04 -4.11
C PHE A 146 11.00 -12.56 -3.79
N ASN A 147 10.60 -12.08 -2.60
CA ASN A 147 10.86 -10.72 -2.18
C ASN A 147 12.36 -10.41 -2.12
N VAL A 148 13.20 -11.34 -1.63
CA VAL A 148 14.65 -11.17 -1.63
C VAL A 148 15.19 -11.01 -3.05
N SER A 149 14.71 -11.77 -4.01
CA SER A 149 15.16 -11.65 -5.41
C SER A 149 14.79 -10.32 -6.06
N VAL A 150 13.68 -9.70 -5.64
CA VAL A 150 13.17 -8.46 -6.23
C VAL A 150 13.63 -7.21 -5.47
N SER A 151 13.60 -7.27 -4.13
CA SER A 151 13.85 -6.11 -3.26
C SER A 151 15.16 -6.19 -2.47
N GLY A 152 15.83 -7.33 -2.49
CA GLY A 152 17.01 -7.60 -1.66
C GLY A 152 16.69 -7.76 -0.17
N ALA A 153 15.40 -7.85 0.21
CA ALA A 153 14.96 -8.04 1.59
C ALA A 153 13.78 -9.03 1.63
N ILE A 154 13.64 -9.76 2.74
CA ILE A 154 12.53 -10.72 2.92
C ILE A 154 11.18 -10.02 3.02
N GLU A 155 11.18 -8.73 3.35
CA GLU A 155 9.99 -7.94 3.59
C GLU A 155 10.20 -6.49 3.15
N SER A 156 9.17 -5.94 2.51
CA SER A 156 9.14 -4.56 2.08
C SER A 156 7.76 -3.95 2.25
N ILE A 157 7.71 -2.65 2.55
CA ILE A 157 6.49 -1.88 2.76
C ILE A 157 6.34 -0.91 1.59
N LEU A 158 5.21 -0.95 0.87
CA LEU A 158 4.88 0.02 -0.17
C LEU A 158 4.55 1.38 0.48
N VAL A 159 5.32 2.42 0.15
CA VAL A 159 5.17 3.76 0.74
C VAL A 159 4.76 4.85 -0.27
N GLN A 160 4.39 4.46 -1.48
CA GLN A 160 4.13 5.41 -2.55
C GLN A 160 2.87 6.26 -2.34
N ASN A 161 1.83 5.69 -1.74
CA ASN A 161 0.52 6.32 -1.56
C ASN A 161 0.26 6.75 -0.11
N LEU A 162 1.30 7.19 0.59
CA LEU A 162 1.20 7.66 1.95
C LEU A 162 1.21 9.19 2.01
N THR A 163 0.73 9.74 3.12
CA THR A 163 0.75 11.19 3.40
C THR A 163 2.15 11.74 3.58
N MET A 164 3.09 10.89 4.02
CA MET A 164 4.51 11.22 4.19
C MET A 164 5.34 10.58 3.06
N ARG A 165 6.38 11.27 2.60
CA ARG A 165 7.25 10.75 1.54
C ARG A 165 8.10 9.58 2.04
N GLY A 166 8.30 8.56 1.20
CA GLY A 166 9.06 7.36 1.57
C GLY A 166 10.48 7.66 2.08
N LYS A 167 11.13 8.70 1.55
CA LYS A 167 12.46 9.15 2.03
C LYS A 167 12.40 9.71 3.46
N GLU A 168 11.39 10.48 3.78
CA GLU A 168 11.19 11.04 5.13
C GLU A 168 10.87 9.94 6.13
N ILE A 169 10.01 8.97 5.73
CA ILE A 169 9.70 7.80 6.57
C ILE A 169 10.98 7.00 6.85
N CYS A 170 11.78 6.70 5.82
CA CYS A 170 13.02 5.95 5.96
C CYS A 170 14.04 6.66 6.87
N ASN A 171 14.16 7.99 6.77
CA ASN A 171 15.03 8.79 7.65
C ASN A 171 14.54 8.82 9.10
N THR A 172 13.23 8.73 9.32
CA THR A 172 12.65 8.69 10.68
C THR A 172 12.83 7.34 11.34
N LEU A 173 12.91 6.26 10.55
CA LEU A 173 13.08 4.89 11.03
C LEU A 173 14.54 4.52 11.34
N ASN A 174 15.54 5.22 10.78
CA ASN A 174 16.97 5.02 11.02
C ASN A 174 17.54 6.07 11.98
#